data_1ecda78cf1bb40d33b56755567331e7c
#
_entry.id   1ecda78cf1bb40d33b56755567331e7c
#
_cell.length_a   1.000
_cell.length_b   1.000
_cell.length_c   1.000
_cell.angle_alpha   90.00
_cell.angle_beta   90.00
_cell.angle_gamma   90.00
#
_symmetry.space_group_name_H-M   'P 1'
#
loop_
_entity.id
_entity.type
_entity.pdbx_description
1 polymer ?
#
loop_
_entity_poly.entity_id
_entity_poly.type
_entity_poly.pdbx_seq_one_letter_code
_entity_poly.pdbx_strand_id
1 'polypeptide(L)'
;MLSVEDVLNEANNYMLTSKNICNIEVINNNNVKPTNKKEDKNVTITKTASNDVFFPKQKDKLFWCFYIILFNLSEYDMVHNYFTKEKEIKYKWIEEFRNNKSLFKPIKVSKNTVETELAHNKMITMTSIKALCYLKNINIFYIDNQKYYEVIVNENNPIYLIEKYENNFGLKQNVTIDKIEYYRNNFWKLENLD
;
A
#
# COMPACT_ATOMS: atom_id res chain seq x y z
N MET A 1 2.12 28.15 -43.32
CA MET A 1 3.28 27.40 -42.82
C MET A 1 3.63 28.03 -41.49
N LEU A 2 3.49 27.29 -40.40
CA LEU A 2 3.93 27.79 -39.09
C LEU A 2 5.43 27.90 -39.09
N SER A 3 5.97 28.98 -38.49
CA SER A 3 7.41 29.17 -38.38
C SER A 3 7.99 28.17 -37.38
N VAL A 4 9.27 27.87 -37.45
CA VAL A 4 9.96 27.00 -36.47
C VAL A 4 9.84 27.55 -35.04
N GLU A 5 9.81 28.87 -34.90
CA GLU A 5 9.60 29.56 -33.62
C GLU A 5 8.21 29.34 -33.05
N ASP A 6 7.16 29.32 -33.89
CA ASP A 6 5.79 29.06 -33.45
C ASP A 6 5.65 27.64 -32.92
N VAL A 7 6.27 26.66 -33.60
CA VAL A 7 6.27 25.24 -33.17
C VAL A 7 7.03 25.04 -31.85
N LEU A 8 8.17 25.74 -31.68
CA LEU A 8 8.96 25.69 -30.43
C LEU A 8 8.20 26.32 -29.25
N ASN A 9 7.52 27.46 -29.51
CA ASN A 9 6.70 28.11 -28.48
C ASN A 9 5.49 27.26 -28.07
N GLU A 10 4.86 26.57 -29.02
CA GLU A 10 3.76 25.67 -28.75
C GLU A 10 4.24 24.42 -27.96
N ALA A 11 5.38 23.86 -28.35
CA ALA A 11 5.99 22.72 -27.61
C ALA A 11 6.37 23.09 -26.17
N ASN A 12 6.88 24.29 -25.92
CA ASN A 12 7.21 24.77 -24.59
C ASN A 12 6.00 24.90 -23.67
N ASN A 13 4.78 25.12 -24.20
CA ASN A 13 3.55 25.16 -23.41
C ASN A 13 3.15 23.78 -22.86
N TYR A 14 3.61 22.69 -23.47
CA TYR A 14 3.36 21.31 -23.03
C TYR A 14 4.52 20.70 -22.22
N MET A 15 5.64 21.38 -22.09
CA MET A 15 6.75 20.93 -21.26
C MET A 15 6.44 21.15 -19.78
N LEU A 16 6.83 20.19 -18.92
CA LEU A 16 6.78 20.28 -17.46
C LEU A 16 7.86 21.26 -16.95
N THR A 17 7.62 22.54 -17.15
CA THR A 17 8.44 23.62 -16.58
C THR A 17 7.82 24.07 -15.26
N SER A 18 8.63 24.64 -14.35
CA SER A 18 8.13 25.18 -13.07
C SER A 18 6.96 26.15 -13.26
N LYS A 19 6.93 26.90 -14.37
CA LYS A 19 5.88 27.85 -14.73
C LYS A 19 4.57 27.14 -15.10
N ASN A 20 4.63 26.01 -15.80
CA ASN A 20 3.45 25.23 -16.22
C ASN A 20 2.89 24.41 -15.05
N ILE A 21 3.73 23.96 -14.13
CA ILE A 21 3.31 23.26 -12.89
C ILE A 21 2.52 24.24 -12.00
N CYS A 22 2.97 25.46 -11.80
CA CYS A 22 2.24 26.47 -11.04
C CYS A 22 0.86 26.78 -11.64
N ASN A 23 0.74 26.81 -12.97
CA ASN A 23 -0.55 27.05 -13.65
C ASN A 23 -1.54 25.89 -13.46
N ILE A 24 -1.09 24.65 -13.36
CA ILE A 24 -1.95 23.48 -13.09
C ILE A 24 -2.51 23.52 -11.65
N GLU A 25 -1.72 23.96 -10.68
CA GLU A 25 -2.17 24.13 -9.30
C GLU A 25 -3.24 25.23 -9.16
N VAL A 26 -3.10 26.32 -9.91
CA VAL A 26 -4.08 27.43 -9.92
C VAL A 26 -5.41 27.02 -10.55
N ILE A 27 -5.42 26.17 -11.58
CA ILE A 27 -6.65 25.69 -12.24
C ILE A 27 -7.47 24.80 -11.29
N ASN A 28 -6.81 24.01 -10.45
CA ASN A 28 -7.50 23.15 -9.49
C ASN A 28 -8.13 23.90 -8.31
N ASN A 29 -7.72 25.14 -8.03
CA ASN A 29 -8.23 25.96 -6.93
C ASN A 29 -9.38 26.91 -7.34
N ASN A 30 -9.72 27.03 -8.65
CA ASN A 30 -10.70 28.01 -9.12
C ASN A 30 -12.16 27.52 -9.22
N ASN A 31 -12.49 26.36 -8.66
CA ASN A 31 -13.88 25.83 -8.65
C ASN A 31 -14.66 26.14 -7.38
N VAL A 32 -14.29 27.17 -6.61
CA VAL A 32 -15.08 27.67 -5.49
C VAL A 32 -15.56 29.11 -5.79
N LYS A 33 -16.88 29.26 -6.00
CA LYS A 33 -17.53 30.58 -6.14
C LYS A 33 -17.34 31.40 -4.87
N PRO A 34 -17.01 32.69 -4.97
CA PRO A 34 -16.89 33.57 -3.80
C PRO A 34 -18.26 34.04 -3.31
N THR A 35 -18.61 33.69 -2.09
CA THR A 35 -19.61 34.43 -1.33
C THR A 35 -18.91 35.25 -0.26
N ASN A 36 -18.99 36.56 -0.42
CA ASN A 36 -18.53 37.57 0.54
C ASN A 36 -19.18 37.37 1.91
N LYS A 37 -18.39 37.23 2.98
CA LYS A 37 -18.64 37.85 4.30
C LYS A 37 -17.34 37.98 5.08
N LYS A 38 -17.19 39.13 5.71
CA LYS A 38 -16.05 39.63 6.47
C LYS A 38 -15.83 38.93 7.79
N GLU A 39 -14.53 38.89 8.18
CA GLU A 39 -13.94 38.93 9.53
C GLU A 39 -14.32 37.80 10.52
N ASP A 40 -13.36 36.94 10.89
CA ASP A 40 -12.49 37.11 12.05
C ASP A 40 -11.37 36.06 12.09
N LYS A 41 -10.22 36.53 12.57
CA LYS A 41 -8.97 35.77 12.69
C LYS A 41 -9.09 34.70 13.76
N ASN A 42 -9.11 33.44 13.36
CA ASN A 42 -8.51 32.32 14.07
C ASN A 42 -8.21 31.22 13.05
N VAL A 43 -6.97 31.23 12.54
CA VAL A 43 -6.49 30.15 11.69
C VAL A 43 -6.23 28.96 12.60
N THR A 44 -7.27 28.24 12.92
CA THR A 44 -7.15 26.86 13.37
C THR A 44 -6.76 26.08 12.12
N ILE A 45 -5.47 25.75 12.00
CA ILE A 45 -5.00 24.77 11.02
C ILE A 45 -5.63 23.45 11.41
N THR A 46 -6.83 23.20 10.92
CA THR A 46 -7.36 21.84 10.85
C THR A 46 -6.45 21.12 9.86
N LYS A 47 -5.47 20.39 10.40
CA LYS A 47 -4.82 19.32 9.66
C LYS A 47 -5.94 18.41 9.20
N THR A 48 -6.39 18.55 7.95
CA THR A 48 -7.15 17.51 7.26
C THR A 48 -6.30 16.27 7.41
N ALA A 49 -6.82 15.27 8.13
CA ALA A 49 -6.23 13.96 8.21
C ALA A 49 -6.15 13.46 6.75
N SER A 50 -4.98 13.59 6.14
CA SER A 50 -4.70 12.97 4.87
C SER A 50 -4.99 11.48 5.07
N ASN A 51 -5.79 10.90 4.18
CA ASN A 51 -6.02 9.46 4.18
C ASN A 51 -4.67 8.79 3.87
N ASP A 52 -3.90 8.49 4.92
CA ASP A 52 -2.59 7.85 4.83
C ASP A 52 -2.71 6.36 4.44
N VAL A 53 -3.68 6.02 3.60
CA VAL A 53 -3.91 4.65 3.12
C VAL A 53 -3.61 4.60 1.64
N PHE A 54 -2.63 3.80 1.28
CA PHE A 54 -2.30 3.52 -0.10
C PHE A 54 -3.03 2.28 -0.61
N PHE A 55 -3.70 2.39 -1.76
CA PHE A 55 -4.39 1.29 -2.43
C PHE A 55 -3.67 0.91 -3.72
N PRO A 56 -3.06 -0.29 -3.81
CA PRO A 56 -2.51 -0.77 -5.07
C PRO A 56 -3.57 -0.86 -6.17
N LYS A 57 -3.19 -0.52 -7.41
CA LYS A 57 -4.12 -0.51 -8.56
C LYS A 57 -4.34 -1.89 -9.17
N GLN A 58 -3.42 -2.82 -8.94
CA GLN A 58 -3.40 -4.16 -9.52
C GLN A 58 -4.46 -5.06 -8.88
N LYS A 59 -4.70 -6.21 -9.51
CA LYS A 59 -5.74 -7.16 -9.08
C LYS A 59 -5.41 -7.81 -7.74
N ASP A 60 -4.18 -8.30 -7.58
CA ASP A 60 -3.71 -8.90 -6.33
C ASP A 60 -3.20 -7.80 -5.37
N LYS A 61 -4.15 -7.04 -4.82
CA LYS A 61 -3.83 -5.89 -3.96
C LYS A 61 -3.07 -6.28 -2.70
N LEU A 62 -3.37 -7.46 -2.14
CA LEU A 62 -2.70 -7.95 -0.95
C LEU A 62 -1.23 -8.26 -1.22
N PHE A 63 -0.92 -8.90 -2.36
CA PHE A 63 0.45 -9.08 -2.82
C PHE A 63 1.18 -7.74 -2.96
N TRP A 64 0.55 -6.75 -3.60
CA TRP A 64 1.19 -5.46 -3.83
C TRP A 64 1.34 -4.62 -2.57
N CYS A 65 0.44 -4.73 -1.59
CA CYS A 65 0.67 -4.16 -0.25
C CYS A 65 1.94 -4.76 0.37
N PHE A 66 2.09 -6.09 0.31
CA PHE A 66 3.28 -6.76 0.86
C PHE A 66 4.56 -6.44 0.07
N TYR A 67 4.45 -6.30 -1.25
CA TYR A 67 5.56 -5.84 -2.10
C TYR A 67 6.06 -4.46 -1.66
N ILE A 68 5.16 -3.51 -1.42
CA ILE A 68 5.52 -2.15 -0.96
C ILE A 68 6.17 -2.17 0.42
N ILE A 69 5.72 -3.04 1.32
CA ILE A 69 6.36 -3.24 2.63
C ILE A 69 7.83 -3.69 2.47
N LEU A 70 8.11 -4.58 1.50
CA LEU A 70 9.45 -5.12 1.27
C LEU A 70 10.38 -4.16 0.51
N PHE A 71 9.85 -3.49 -0.51
CA PHE A 71 10.64 -2.77 -1.50
C PHE A 71 10.38 -1.26 -1.54
N ASN A 72 9.48 -0.75 -0.70
CA ASN A 72 8.96 0.62 -0.64
C ASN A 72 8.09 1.07 -1.82
N LEU A 73 7.47 2.24 -1.66
CA LEU A 73 6.54 2.80 -2.65
C LEU A 73 7.25 3.26 -3.93
N SER A 74 8.47 3.78 -3.81
CA SER A 74 9.25 4.24 -4.98
C SER A 74 9.58 3.08 -5.93
N GLU A 75 9.93 1.92 -5.41
CA GLU A 75 10.16 0.72 -6.22
C GLU A 75 8.86 0.22 -6.89
N TYR A 76 7.72 0.33 -6.20
CA TYR A 76 6.43 0.02 -6.78
C TYR A 76 6.11 0.94 -7.96
N ASP A 77 6.34 2.24 -7.83
CA ASP A 77 6.05 3.22 -8.89
C ASP A 77 6.96 3.06 -10.12
N MET A 78 8.17 2.52 -9.94
CA MET A 78 9.10 2.22 -11.04
C MET A 78 8.79 0.92 -11.80
N VAL A 79 7.81 0.14 -11.38
CA VAL A 79 7.46 -1.11 -12.07
C VAL A 79 6.78 -0.83 -13.41
N HIS A 80 7.44 -1.12 -14.51
CA HIS A 80 6.88 -0.94 -15.86
C HIS A 80 5.87 -2.02 -16.24
N ASN A 81 6.11 -3.28 -15.82
CA ASN A 81 5.24 -4.42 -16.12
C ASN A 81 4.89 -5.17 -14.84
N TYR A 82 3.77 -4.78 -14.22
CA TYR A 82 3.30 -5.36 -12.97
C TYR A 82 3.03 -6.86 -13.05
N PHE A 83 2.49 -7.35 -14.17
CA PHE A 83 2.19 -8.78 -14.34
C PHE A 83 3.46 -9.64 -14.33
N THR A 84 4.49 -9.23 -15.07
CA THR A 84 5.77 -9.93 -15.11
C THR A 84 6.46 -9.87 -13.76
N LYS A 85 6.46 -8.68 -13.12
CA LYS A 85 7.10 -8.46 -11.83
C LYS A 85 6.44 -9.28 -10.72
N GLU A 86 5.10 -9.33 -10.70
CA GLU A 86 4.35 -10.15 -9.74
C GLU A 86 4.74 -11.63 -9.86
N LYS A 87 4.76 -12.17 -11.07
CA LYS A 87 5.16 -13.57 -11.31
C LYS A 87 6.60 -13.84 -10.87
N GLU A 88 7.53 -12.98 -11.27
CA GLU A 88 8.94 -13.09 -10.89
C GLU A 88 9.12 -13.21 -9.38
N ILE A 89 8.47 -12.29 -8.64
CA ILE A 89 8.58 -12.24 -7.18
C ILE A 89 7.89 -13.45 -6.52
N LYS A 90 6.69 -13.83 -7.00
CA LYS A 90 5.99 -15.03 -6.48
C LYS A 90 6.84 -16.29 -6.68
N TYR A 91 7.46 -16.48 -7.83
CA TYR A 91 8.35 -17.63 -8.07
C TYR A 91 9.59 -17.61 -7.16
N LYS A 92 10.21 -16.44 -6.98
CA LYS A 92 11.33 -16.29 -6.05
C LYS A 92 10.94 -16.67 -4.62
N TRP A 93 9.76 -16.28 -4.15
CA TRP A 93 9.26 -16.66 -2.81
C TRP A 93 9.00 -18.17 -2.70
N ILE A 94 8.49 -18.81 -3.76
CA ILE A 94 8.31 -20.27 -3.78
C ILE A 94 9.67 -20.97 -3.61
N GLU A 95 10.70 -20.54 -4.31
CA GLU A 95 12.06 -21.10 -4.17
C GLU A 95 12.61 -20.89 -2.75
N GLU A 96 12.44 -19.69 -2.19
CA GLU A 96 12.83 -19.42 -0.81
C GLU A 96 12.09 -20.31 0.20
N PHE A 97 10.80 -20.56 0.02
CA PHE A 97 10.03 -21.49 0.85
C PHE A 97 10.52 -22.92 0.72
N ARG A 98 10.90 -23.38 -0.48
CA ARG A 98 11.46 -24.70 -0.70
C ARG A 98 12.77 -24.91 0.06
N ASN A 99 13.56 -23.86 0.17
CA ASN A 99 14.82 -23.87 0.90
C ASN A 99 14.61 -23.78 2.43
N ASN A 100 13.48 -23.24 2.89
CA ASN A 100 13.15 -23.01 4.30
C ASN A 100 11.96 -23.82 4.79
N LYS A 101 11.93 -25.13 4.52
CA LYS A 101 10.80 -26.04 4.84
C LYS A 101 10.44 -26.09 6.32
N SER A 102 11.39 -25.92 7.23
CA SER A 102 11.17 -25.94 8.67
C SER A 102 10.26 -24.81 9.17
N LEU A 103 10.12 -23.73 8.41
CA LEU A 103 9.32 -22.58 8.73
C LEU A 103 7.81 -22.90 8.88
N PHE A 104 7.31 -23.86 8.10
CA PHE A 104 5.87 -24.15 8.04
C PHE A 104 5.32 -24.85 9.29
N LYS A 105 6.16 -25.61 10.03
CA LYS A 105 5.71 -26.32 11.24
C LYS A 105 5.20 -25.38 12.36
N PRO A 106 6.00 -24.38 12.80
CA PRO A 106 5.59 -23.50 13.90
C PRO A 106 4.39 -22.62 13.56
N ILE A 107 4.26 -22.21 12.29
CA ILE A 107 3.17 -21.32 11.87
C ILE A 107 1.84 -22.02 11.58
N LYS A 108 1.83 -23.36 11.59
CA LYS A 108 0.65 -24.21 11.31
C LYS A 108 -0.01 -23.89 9.95
N VAL A 109 0.78 -23.61 8.94
CA VAL A 109 0.34 -23.32 7.56
C VAL A 109 0.80 -24.45 6.66
N SER A 110 -0.04 -24.87 5.72
CA SER A 110 0.33 -25.90 4.74
C SER A 110 1.25 -25.29 3.68
N LYS A 111 2.45 -25.87 3.51
CA LYS A 111 3.38 -25.48 2.46
C LYS A 111 2.75 -25.57 1.06
N ASN A 112 2.04 -26.68 0.79
CA ASN A 112 1.42 -26.89 -0.53
C ASN A 112 0.35 -25.82 -0.83
N THR A 113 -0.43 -25.40 0.17
CA THR A 113 -1.41 -24.32 0.02
C THR A 113 -0.74 -23.03 -0.40
N VAL A 114 0.34 -22.62 0.31
CA VAL A 114 1.08 -21.39 -0.01
C VAL A 114 1.72 -21.46 -1.40
N GLU A 115 2.37 -22.57 -1.75
CA GLU A 115 2.97 -22.73 -3.09
C GLU A 115 1.92 -22.70 -4.20
N THR A 116 0.74 -23.32 -3.99
CA THR A 116 -0.37 -23.31 -4.93
C THR A 116 -0.92 -21.91 -5.11
N GLU A 117 -1.13 -21.17 -4.02
CA GLU A 117 -1.61 -19.78 -4.08
C GLU A 117 -0.64 -18.89 -4.85
N LEU A 118 0.65 -18.96 -4.53
CA LEU A 118 1.66 -18.15 -5.21
C LEU A 118 1.84 -18.51 -6.70
N ALA A 119 1.72 -19.81 -7.05
CA ALA A 119 1.94 -20.26 -8.42
C ALA A 119 0.72 -20.07 -9.33
N HIS A 120 -0.49 -20.29 -8.82
CA HIS A 120 -1.68 -20.48 -9.66
C HIS A 120 -2.82 -19.51 -9.36
N ASN A 121 -2.92 -18.97 -8.15
CA ASN A 121 -4.02 -18.10 -7.80
C ASN A 121 -3.81 -16.68 -8.32
N LYS A 122 -4.92 -16.06 -8.75
CA LYS A 122 -4.93 -14.66 -9.18
C LYS A 122 -4.72 -13.68 -8.03
N MET A 123 -5.00 -14.10 -6.81
CA MET A 123 -4.84 -13.33 -5.58
C MET A 123 -4.32 -14.25 -4.48
N ILE A 124 -3.41 -13.76 -3.67
CA ILE A 124 -2.96 -14.45 -2.48
C ILE A 124 -3.91 -14.15 -1.31
N THR A 125 -3.86 -15.02 -0.29
CA THR A 125 -4.64 -14.84 0.94
C THR A 125 -3.76 -14.40 2.11
N MET A 126 -4.40 -14.03 3.22
CA MET A 126 -3.68 -13.71 4.46
C MET A 126 -2.90 -14.92 5.02
N THR A 127 -3.28 -16.15 4.67
CA THR A 127 -2.51 -17.36 4.99
C THR A 127 -1.13 -17.35 4.33
N SER A 128 -1.07 -16.99 3.04
CA SER A 128 0.22 -16.80 2.35
C SER A 128 1.00 -15.61 2.91
N ILE A 129 0.34 -14.51 3.26
CA ILE A 129 0.99 -13.36 3.91
C ILE A 129 1.60 -13.78 5.25
N LYS A 130 0.90 -14.56 6.07
CA LYS A 130 1.45 -15.08 7.32
C LYS A 130 2.76 -15.83 7.08
N ALA A 131 2.78 -16.75 6.12
CA ALA A 131 4.00 -17.49 5.78
C ALA A 131 5.12 -16.56 5.31
N LEU A 132 4.79 -15.56 4.48
CA LEU A 132 5.74 -14.55 3.99
C LEU A 132 6.29 -13.66 5.12
N CYS A 133 5.49 -13.33 6.12
CA CYS A 133 5.95 -12.58 7.30
C CYS A 133 7.08 -13.32 8.01
N TYR A 134 6.93 -14.63 8.24
CA TYR A 134 7.97 -15.45 8.85
C TYR A 134 9.19 -15.61 7.94
N LEU A 135 9.00 -15.78 6.62
CA LEU A 135 10.10 -15.89 5.66
C LEU A 135 10.93 -14.61 5.59
N LYS A 136 10.29 -13.46 5.67
CA LYS A 136 10.91 -12.12 5.49
C LYS A 136 11.19 -11.39 6.81
N ASN A 137 10.85 -12.00 7.94
CA ASN A 137 10.99 -11.41 9.28
C ASN A 137 10.28 -10.05 9.40
N ILE A 138 9.00 -10.00 9.01
CA ILE A 138 8.17 -8.80 8.99
C ILE A 138 6.96 -8.96 9.90
N ASN A 139 6.60 -7.91 10.63
CA ASN A 139 5.40 -7.85 11.43
C ASN A 139 4.27 -7.17 10.67
N ILE A 140 3.08 -7.80 10.69
CA ILE A 140 1.87 -7.23 10.09
C ILE A 140 0.75 -7.18 11.09
N PHE A 141 0.02 -6.08 11.09
CA PHE A 141 -1.27 -5.91 11.75
C PHE A 141 -2.35 -5.77 10.65
N TYR A 142 -3.31 -6.70 10.65
CA TYR A 142 -4.36 -6.76 9.66
C TYR A 142 -5.69 -6.38 10.28
N ILE A 143 -6.48 -5.54 9.62
CA ILE A 143 -7.81 -5.12 10.05
C ILE A 143 -8.85 -5.50 8.98
N ASP A 144 -9.95 -6.10 9.43
CA ASP A 144 -11.16 -6.35 8.64
C ASP A 144 -12.37 -5.88 9.44
N ASN A 145 -12.91 -4.71 9.13
CA ASN A 145 -13.95 -4.04 9.89
C ASN A 145 -13.52 -3.78 11.35
N GLN A 146 -14.22 -4.36 12.33
CA GLN A 146 -13.91 -4.28 13.76
C GLN A 146 -13.14 -5.50 14.26
N LYS A 147 -12.50 -6.23 13.36
CA LYS A 147 -11.69 -7.41 13.71
C LYS A 147 -10.24 -7.16 13.32
N TYR A 148 -9.31 -7.71 14.07
CA TYR A 148 -7.91 -7.66 13.72
C TYR A 148 -7.22 -9.01 13.83
N TYR A 149 -6.17 -9.16 13.08
CA TYR A 149 -5.23 -10.28 13.16
C TYR A 149 -3.80 -9.72 13.15
N GLU A 150 -2.94 -10.29 13.96
CA GLU A 150 -1.54 -9.85 14.00
C GLU A 150 -0.59 -11.02 13.78
N VAL A 151 0.46 -10.76 13.00
CA VAL A 151 1.61 -11.64 12.82
C VAL A 151 2.82 -10.89 13.35
N ILE A 152 3.24 -11.23 14.55
CA ILE A 152 4.44 -10.68 15.17
C ILE A 152 5.52 -11.76 15.12
N VAL A 153 6.53 -11.51 14.30
CA VAL A 153 7.67 -12.43 14.11
C VAL A 153 8.84 -12.01 15.00
N ASN A 154 9.05 -10.70 15.15
CA ASN A 154 10.10 -10.12 15.95
C ASN A 154 9.63 -8.80 16.55
N GLU A 155 9.59 -8.71 17.88
CA GLU A 155 9.09 -7.55 18.61
C GLU A 155 9.88 -6.25 18.32
N ASN A 156 11.15 -6.37 17.91
CA ASN A 156 11.99 -5.22 17.56
C ASN A 156 11.72 -4.64 16.16
N ASN A 157 10.96 -5.34 15.33
CA ASN A 157 10.68 -4.89 13.98
C ASN A 157 9.45 -3.96 13.93
N PRO A 158 9.39 -3.02 12.98
CA PRO A 158 8.21 -2.19 12.78
C PRO A 158 6.99 -3.04 12.43
N ILE A 159 5.81 -2.56 12.82
CA ILE A 159 4.53 -3.19 12.49
C ILE A 159 3.91 -2.43 11.32
N TYR A 160 3.61 -3.15 10.24
CA TYR A 160 2.91 -2.61 9.07
C TYR A 160 1.41 -2.93 9.17
N LEU A 161 0.55 -1.95 8.86
CA LEU A 161 -0.89 -2.11 8.96
C LEU A 161 -1.52 -2.25 7.58
N ILE A 162 -2.16 -3.39 7.35
CA ILE A 162 -2.99 -3.65 6.17
C ILE A 162 -4.45 -3.65 6.61
N GLU A 163 -5.27 -2.85 5.96
CA GLU A 163 -6.70 -2.75 6.24
C GLU A 163 -7.51 -3.19 5.04
N LYS A 164 -8.53 -4.03 5.28
CA LYS A 164 -9.45 -4.48 4.26
C LYS A 164 -10.67 -3.56 4.19
N TYR A 165 -10.97 -3.11 3.00
CA TYR A 165 -12.13 -2.27 2.67
C TYR A 165 -13.00 -3.02 1.66
N GLU A 166 -14.05 -3.69 2.11
CA GLU A 166 -14.88 -4.57 1.27
C GLU A 166 -14.02 -5.61 0.52
N ASN A 167 -13.81 -5.41 -0.78
CA ASN A 167 -12.99 -6.28 -1.63
C ASN A 167 -11.60 -5.72 -1.93
N ASN A 168 -11.18 -4.65 -1.24
CA ASN A 168 -9.91 -4.00 -1.44
C ASN A 168 -9.00 -4.15 -0.22
N PHE A 169 -7.69 -4.09 -0.45
CA PHE A 169 -6.69 -4.01 0.62
C PHE A 169 -5.91 -2.72 0.47
N GLY A 170 -5.73 -2.01 1.57
CA GLY A 170 -4.94 -0.80 1.65
C GLY A 170 -3.79 -0.93 2.65
N LEU A 171 -2.64 -0.39 2.30
CA LEU A 171 -1.49 -0.26 3.20
C LEU A 171 -1.56 1.08 3.89
N LYS A 172 -1.63 1.09 5.22
CA LYS A 172 -1.62 2.31 6.01
C LYS A 172 -0.20 2.76 6.26
N GLN A 173 0.08 3.99 5.90
CA GLN A 173 1.36 4.64 6.16
C GLN A 173 1.35 5.30 7.54
N ASN A 174 2.53 5.56 8.10
CA ASN A 174 2.71 6.30 9.36
C ASN A 174 1.91 5.73 10.55
N VAL A 175 1.97 4.42 10.75
CA VAL A 175 1.30 3.74 11.85
C VAL A 175 2.12 3.94 13.14
N THR A 176 1.49 4.49 14.17
CA THR A 176 2.09 4.64 15.50
C THR A 176 1.74 3.45 16.39
N ILE A 177 2.56 3.20 17.41
CA ILE A 177 2.31 2.14 18.41
C ILE A 177 0.99 2.39 19.11
N ASP A 178 0.70 3.63 19.51
CA ASP A 178 -0.57 4.00 20.18
C ASP A 178 -1.79 3.61 19.35
N LYS A 179 -1.69 3.72 18.02
CA LYS A 179 -2.77 3.34 17.11
C LYS A 179 -2.96 1.82 17.05
N ILE A 180 -1.88 1.04 17.09
CA ILE A 180 -1.95 -0.42 17.19
C ILE A 180 -2.60 -0.83 18.51
N GLU A 181 -2.20 -0.21 19.62
CA GLU A 181 -2.79 -0.47 20.95
C GLU A 181 -4.26 -0.09 21.00
N TYR A 182 -4.65 1.02 20.38
CA TYR A 182 -6.06 1.38 20.24
C TYR A 182 -6.86 0.26 19.56
N TYR A 183 -6.36 -0.30 18.46
CA TYR A 183 -7.04 -1.41 17.76
C TYR A 183 -7.09 -2.67 18.62
N ARG A 184 -6.01 -3.04 19.32
CA ARG A 184 -5.99 -4.19 20.23
C ARG A 184 -7.04 -4.08 21.35
N ASN A 185 -7.26 -2.88 21.84
CA ASN A 185 -8.18 -2.61 22.95
C ASN A 185 -9.65 -2.50 22.51
N ASN A 186 -9.93 -2.15 21.27
CA ASN A 186 -11.27 -1.82 20.80
C ASN A 186 -11.81 -2.76 19.72
N PHE A 187 -10.98 -3.62 19.15
CA PHE A 187 -11.36 -4.55 18.08
C PHE A 187 -11.27 -6.00 18.56
N TRP A 188 -12.03 -6.89 17.88
CA TRP A 188 -12.01 -8.31 18.19
C TRP A 188 -10.81 -9.00 17.56
N LYS A 189 -10.01 -9.71 18.35
CA LYS A 189 -8.90 -10.50 17.84
C LYS A 189 -9.39 -11.74 17.12
N LEU A 190 -8.95 -11.92 15.87
CA LEU A 190 -9.16 -13.16 15.11
C LEU A 190 -8.11 -14.19 15.55
N GLU A 191 -8.57 -15.41 15.87
CA GLU A 191 -7.66 -16.52 16.20
C GLU A 191 -7.09 -17.19 14.94
N ASN A 192 -7.87 -17.21 13.86
CA ASN A 192 -7.50 -17.78 12.57
C ASN A 192 -7.88 -16.84 11.42
N LEU A 193 -7.18 -17.02 10.31
CA LEU A 193 -7.43 -16.32 9.03
C LEU A 193 -8.15 -17.32 8.12
N ASP A 194 -9.46 -17.39 8.22
CA ASP A 194 -10.29 -18.17 7.31
C ASP A 194 -10.78 -17.31 6.13
#